data_130756ea96ed58b86432c2c912204ab1
#
_entry.id   130756ea96ed58b86432c2c912204ab1
#
_cell.length_a   1.000
_cell.length_b   1.000
_cell.length_c   1.000
_cell.angle_alpha   90.00
_cell.angle_beta   90.00
_cell.angle_gamma   90.00
#
_symmetry.space_group_name_H-M   'P 1'
#
loop_
_entity.id
_entity.type
_entity.pdbx_description
1 polymer ?
#
loop_
_entity_poly.entity_id
_entity_poly.type
_entity_poly.pdbx_seq_one_letter_code
_entity_poly.pdbx_strand_id
1 'polypeptide(L)'
;MAACSLNLMKSLSPALLFFLAPFLWAEELPPTFLTLRGKELARQDLTTLPALSADKPKGFASGFAGWRFSTVANSGRSGSWNIAEGAFHGMEGPAANHPATASFGLPYQDAVIQVEFRLNDVPLEGRKYRSVFVKATDEKDYVTAFFIGLAGSNLVAYSAERINPANKQRDKEPPVGVPQSLKLGAWYVAVLEIRGQEAVATVAGKSTTTSHPLFAKPKQSVMLGVGVDASFRNLRIWEGMANPEWPKHKEAILAAMKSAKK
;
A
#
# COMPACT_ATOMS: atom_id res chain seq x y z
N MET A 1 -36.86 -53.83 65.77
CA MET A 1 -37.30 -53.07 64.61
C MET A 1 -36.43 -51.83 64.51
N ALA A 2 -35.43 -51.87 63.65
CA ALA A 2 -34.47 -50.78 63.50
C ALA A 2 -34.69 -50.10 62.13
N ALA A 3 -34.98 -48.81 62.13
CA ALA A 3 -35.13 -48.06 60.94
C ALA A 3 -33.76 -47.46 60.54
N CYS A 4 -33.30 -47.81 59.36
CA CYS A 4 -32.05 -47.31 58.77
C CYS A 4 -32.35 -46.03 57.98
N SER A 5 -31.76 -44.93 58.37
CA SER A 5 -31.87 -43.65 57.71
C SER A 5 -30.68 -43.43 56.79
N LEU A 6 -30.88 -43.43 55.46
CA LEU A 6 -29.89 -43.12 54.46
C LEU A 6 -29.75 -41.62 54.26
N ASN A 7 -28.58 -41.08 54.60
CA ASN A 7 -28.19 -39.70 54.27
C ASN A 7 -27.62 -39.67 52.86
N LEU A 8 -28.31 -39.01 51.93
CA LEU A 8 -27.84 -38.71 50.57
C LEU A 8 -27.03 -37.40 50.55
N MET A 9 -25.70 -37.52 50.54
CA MET A 9 -24.81 -36.37 50.29
C MET A 9 -24.85 -36.01 48.80
N LYS A 10 -25.44 -34.88 48.51
CA LYS A 10 -25.36 -34.27 47.17
C LYS A 10 -24.00 -33.61 46.98
N SER A 11 -23.17 -34.20 46.15
CA SER A 11 -21.90 -33.61 45.66
C SER A 11 -22.21 -32.50 44.69
N LEU A 12 -21.91 -31.27 45.07
CA LEU A 12 -21.90 -30.11 44.22
C LEU A 12 -20.55 -30.07 43.49
N SER A 13 -20.55 -30.41 42.19
CA SER A 13 -19.39 -30.15 41.28
C SER A 13 -19.28 -28.66 41.00
N PRO A 14 -18.13 -28.03 41.24
CA PRO A 14 -17.90 -26.68 40.77
C PRO A 14 -17.66 -26.72 39.26
N ALA A 15 -18.61 -26.20 38.49
CA ALA A 15 -18.42 -25.94 37.06
C ALA A 15 -17.34 -24.84 36.90
N LEU A 16 -16.15 -25.29 36.46
CA LEU A 16 -15.06 -24.41 36.14
C LEU A 16 -15.42 -23.65 34.83
N LEU A 17 -15.92 -22.42 34.95
CA LEU A 17 -16.15 -21.52 33.85
C LEU A 17 -14.78 -21.04 33.34
N PHE A 18 -14.25 -21.68 32.29
CA PHE A 18 -13.15 -21.17 31.51
C PHE A 18 -13.66 -19.93 30.75
N PHE A 19 -13.37 -18.76 31.27
CA PHE A 19 -13.42 -17.52 30.50
C PHE A 19 -12.33 -17.60 29.42
N LEU A 20 -12.68 -18.03 28.23
CA LEU A 20 -11.89 -17.79 27.01
C LEU A 20 -11.91 -16.29 26.75
N ALA A 21 -10.99 -15.56 27.36
CA ALA A 21 -10.70 -14.20 26.93
C ALA A 21 -10.27 -14.29 25.45
N PRO A 22 -10.93 -13.56 24.53
CA PRO A 22 -10.46 -13.48 23.17
C PRO A 22 -9.07 -12.84 23.24
N PHE A 23 -8.02 -13.62 23.00
CA PHE A 23 -6.72 -13.08 22.70
C PHE A 23 -6.88 -12.27 21.41
N LEU A 24 -7.10 -10.98 21.53
CA LEU A 24 -6.93 -10.03 20.45
C LEU A 24 -5.44 -10.04 20.12
N TRP A 25 -5.08 -10.88 19.15
CA TRP A 25 -3.78 -10.79 18.53
C TRP A 25 -3.70 -9.40 17.94
N ALA A 26 -2.97 -8.51 18.57
CA ALA A 26 -2.64 -7.23 17.98
C ALA A 26 -1.93 -7.56 16.64
N GLU A 27 -2.52 -7.14 15.54
CA GLU A 27 -1.92 -7.28 14.21
C GLU A 27 -0.53 -6.64 14.26
N GLU A 28 0.51 -7.46 14.12
CA GLU A 28 1.89 -6.97 14.16
C GLU A 28 2.14 -6.13 12.90
N LEU A 29 2.21 -4.82 13.09
CA LEU A 29 2.45 -3.89 12.00
C LEU A 29 3.91 -4.01 11.52
N PRO A 30 4.14 -3.98 10.21
CA PRO A 30 5.50 -3.95 9.67
C PRO A 30 6.34 -2.84 10.30
N PRO A 31 7.65 -3.03 10.48
CA PRO A 31 8.51 -1.99 11.03
C PRO A 31 8.53 -0.74 10.14
N THR A 32 8.73 0.42 10.76
CA THR A 32 9.05 1.69 10.12
C THR A 32 10.44 2.14 10.54
N PHE A 33 11.11 2.85 9.65
CA PHE A 33 12.52 3.24 9.82
C PHE A 33 12.72 4.75 9.88
N LEU A 34 12.18 5.46 8.88
CA LEU A 34 12.26 6.93 8.80
C LEU A 34 11.35 7.61 9.83
N THR A 35 10.21 7.00 10.10
CA THR A 35 9.16 7.58 10.91
C THR A 35 8.67 6.63 12.00
N LEU A 36 8.13 7.17 13.07
CA LEU A 36 7.20 6.47 13.95
C LEU A 36 5.78 6.73 13.47
N ARG A 37 4.89 5.74 13.62
CA ARG A 37 3.46 5.93 13.35
C ARG A 37 2.85 6.81 14.44
N GLY A 38 2.33 7.97 14.04
CA GLY A 38 1.55 8.85 14.86
C GLY A 38 0.06 8.52 14.83
N LYS A 39 -0.78 9.56 14.81
CA LYS A 39 -2.24 9.43 14.68
C LYS A 39 -2.60 8.73 13.37
N GLU A 40 -3.51 7.74 13.41
CA GLU A 40 -4.09 7.17 12.20
C GLU A 40 -4.97 8.22 11.52
N LEU A 41 -4.63 8.57 10.28
CA LEU A 41 -5.34 9.57 9.47
C LEU A 41 -6.45 8.94 8.65
N ALA A 42 -6.25 7.71 8.17
CA ALA A 42 -7.24 6.96 7.43
C ALA A 42 -6.99 5.45 7.50
N ARG A 43 -8.09 4.72 7.45
CA ARG A 43 -8.12 3.26 7.26
C ARG A 43 -9.19 2.94 6.22
N GLN A 44 -8.79 2.20 5.19
CA GLN A 44 -9.67 1.74 4.11
C GLN A 44 -9.59 0.23 4.03
N ASP A 45 -10.68 -0.43 4.39
CA ASP A 45 -10.86 -1.84 4.09
C ASP A 45 -11.27 -1.96 2.62
N LEU A 46 -10.28 -2.25 1.78
CA LEU A 46 -10.49 -2.32 0.34
C LEU A 46 -11.20 -3.61 -0.11
N THR A 47 -11.65 -4.43 0.84
CA THR A 47 -12.44 -5.64 0.56
C THR A 47 -13.92 -5.34 0.46
N THR A 48 -14.37 -4.21 1.00
CA THR A 48 -15.78 -3.85 1.15
C THR A 48 -16.22 -2.68 0.27
N LEU A 49 -15.35 -2.10 -0.53
CA LEU A 49 -15.72 -1.06 -1.48
C LEU A 49 -16.73 -1.60 -2.48
N PRO A 50 -17.85 -0.90 -2.73
CA PRO A 50 -18.84 -1.36 -3.69
C PRO A 50 -18.25 -1.48 -5.10
N ALA A 51 -18.76 -2.44 -5.88
CA ALA A 51 -18.35 -2.65 -7.26
C ALA A 51 -18.48 -1.36 -8.08
N LEU A 52 -17.44 -1.00 -8.80
CA LEU A 52 -17.50 0.12 -9.74
C LEU A 52 -18.30 -0.33 -10.97
N SER A 53 -19.39 0.38 -11.23
CA SER A 53 -20.12 0.18 -12.47
C SER A 53 -19.25 0.62 -13.65
N ALA A 54 -19.01 -0.28 -14.58
CA ALA A 54 -18.25 -0.02 -15.81
C ALA A 54 -18.91 1.03 -16.74
N ASP A 55 -20.11 1.49 -16.42
CA ASP A 55 -20.98 2.23 -17.34
C ASP A 55 -20.84 3.76 -17.30
N LYS A 56 -19.84 4.32 -16.66
CA LYS A 56 -19.64 5.78 -16.72
C LYS A 56 -18.34 6.17 -17.42
N PRO A 57 -18.40 6.47 -18.73
CA PRO A 57 -17.22 6.59 -19.59
C PRO A 57 -16.60 7.99 -19.65
N LYS A 58 -16.73 8.87 -18.69
CA LYS A 58 -16.10 10.21 -18.79
C LYS A 58 -15.49 10.67 -17.46
N GLY A 59 -14.18 10.77 -17.46
CA GLY A 59 -13.44 11.43 -16.39
C GLY A 59 -13.22 10.56 -15.16
N PHE A 60 -12.65 11.15 -14.14
CA PHE A 60 -12.52 10.50 -12.84
C PHE A 60 -13.92 10.18 -12.32
N ALA A 61 -14.29 8.92 -12.27
CA ALA A 61 -15.52 8.50 -11.62
C ALA A 61 -15.36 8.76 -10.11
N SER A 62 -16.01 9.80 -9.60
CA SER A 62 -16.16 10.02 -8.17
C SER A 62 -17.16 8.97 -7.67
N GLY A 63 -16.68 7.88 -7.13
CA GLY A 63 -17.57 6.74 -6.81
C GLY A 63 -17.61 6.36 -5.35
N PHE A 64 -16.61 6.68 -4.55
CA PHE A 64 -16.54 6.22 -3.16
C PHE A 64 -15.91 7.28 -2.30
N ALA A 65 -16.34 7.37 -1.07
CA ALA A 65 -15.82 8.21 -0.02
C ALA A 65 -14.31 8.56 -0.21
N GLY A 66 -14.03 9.57 -1.02
CA GLY A 66 -12.69 10.05 -1.29
C GLY A 66 -11.89 9.36 -2.41
N TRP A 67 -12.41 8.34 -3.09
CA TRP A 67 -11.71 7.67 -4.19
C TRP A 67 -12.02 8.29 -5.56
N ARG A 68 -10.99 8.40 -6.40
CA ARG A 68 -11.07 8.81 -7.80
C ARG A 68 -10.35 7.78 -8.66
N PHE A 69 -10.95 7.37 -9.76
CA PHE A 69 -10.40 6.36 -10.66
C PHE A 69 -10.08 6.98 -12.01
N SER A 70 -8.93 6.64 -12.58
CA SER A 70 -8.66 6.94 -13.97
C SER A 70 -9.38 5.91 -14.83
N THR A 71 -10.62 6.19 -15.16
CA THR A 71 -11.34 5.48 -16.22
C THR A 71 -11.13 6.25 -17.51
N VAL A 72 -10.55 5.63 -18.52
CA VAL A 72 -10.19 6.39 -19.70
C VAL A 72 -10.79 5.83 -20.96
N ALA A 73 -11.78 6.53 -21.44
CA ALA A 73 -12.18 6.45 -22.84
C ALA A 73 -11.31 7.33 -23.78
N ASN A 74 -10.62 8.34 -23.28
CA ASN A 74 -10.08 9.41 -24.10
C ASN A 74 -8.57 9.65 -24.07
N SER A 75 -7.77 8.86 -23.36
CA SER A 75 -6.32 9.12 -23.26
C SER A 75 -5.43 7.89 -23.50
N GLY A 76 -5.97 6.76 -23.97
CA GLY A 76 -5.21 5.51 -24.07
C GLY A 76 -4.82 4.93 -22.70
N ARG A 77 -5.31 5.50 -21.61
CA ARG A 77 -5.00 5.16 -20.21
C ARG A 77 -6.17 4.45 -19.57
N SER A 78 -6.65 3.40 -20.19
CA SER A 78 -7.80 2.67 -19.69
C SER A 78 -7.40 1.53 -18.78
N GLY A 79 -8.00 1.49 -17.61
CA GLY A 79 -7.96 0.39 -16.69
C GLY A 79 -9.31 0.21 -16.03
N SER A 80 -9.54 -0.92 -15.41
CA SER A 80 -10.72 -1.20 -14.62
C SER A 80 -10.36 -1.39 -13.16
N TRP A 81 -11.33 -1.06 -12.30
CA TRP A 81 -11.24 -1.28 -10.86
C TRP A 81 -12.55 -1.87 -10.37
N ASN A 82 -12.48 -2.93 -9.60
CA ASN A 82 -13.65 -3.58 -9.01
C ASN A 82 -13.28 -4.24 -7.67
N ILE A 83 -14.27 -4.81 -6.99
CA ILE A 83 -14.01 -5.74 -5.90
C ILE A 83 -14.11 -7.16 -6.46
N ALA A 84 -13.04 -7.91 -6.36
CA ALA A 84 -12.98 -9.30 -6.75
C ALA A 84 -12.22 -10.10 -5.71
N GLU A 85 -12.69 -11.30 -5.39
CA GLU A 85 -12.06 -12.20 -4.41
C GLU A 85 -11.76 -11.54 -3.05
N GLY A 86 -12.65 -10.67 -2.58
CA GLY A 86 -12.48 -9.95 -1.33
C GLY A 86 -11.31 -8.96 -1.32
N ALA A 87 -10.99 -8.37 -2.48
CA ALA A 87 -9.94 -7.38 -2.61
C ALA A 87 -10.28 -6.31 -3.65
N PHE A 88 -9.67 -5.16 -3.55
CA PHE A 88 -9.75 -4.08 -4.53
C PHE A 88 -8.82 -4.40 -5.71
N HIS A 89 -9.41 -4.84 -6.78
CA HIS A 89 -8.73 -5.34 -7.96
C HIS A 89 -8.61 -4.26 -9.02
N GLY A 90 -7.38 -4.03 -9.47
CA GLY A 90 -7.06 -3.13 -10.58
C GLY A 90 -6.48 -3.90 -11.76
N MET A 91 -6.90 -3.55 -12.97
CA MET A 91 -6.41 -4.15 -14.19
C MET A 91 -6.14 -3.07 -15.25
N GLU A 92 -4.97 -3.12 -15.86
CA GLU A 92 -4.65 -2.30 -17.01
C GLU A 92 -5.42 -2.77 -18.25
N GLY A 93 -6.02 -1.83 -18.99
CA GLY A 93 -6.73 -2.17 -20.21
C GLY A 93 -5.82 -2.82 -21.27
N PRO A 94 -6.33 -3.72 -22.12
CA PRO A 94 -5.50 -4.47 -23.08
C PRO A 94 -4.80 -3.57 -24.13
N ALA A 95 -5.42 -2.44 -24.47
CA ALA A 95 -4.83 -1.43 -25.37
C ALA A 95 -4.15 -0.28 -24.62
N ALA A 96 -4.09 -0.33 -23.30
CA ALA A 96 -3.51 0.73 -22.50
C ALA A 96 -1.98 0.66 -22.55
N ASN A 97 -1.37 1.81 -22.70
CA ASN A 97 0.09 1.97 -22.56
C ASN A 97 0.40 2.74 -21.27
N HIS A 98 -0.43 2.53 -20.24
CA HIS A 98 -0.34 3.26 -18.99
C HIS A 98 -1.03 2.47 -17.87
N PRO A 99 -0.44 2.39 -16.68
CA PRO A 99 -1.04 1.72 -15.53
C PRO A 99 -2.44 2.25 -15.18
N ALA A 100 -3.32 1.36 -14.76
CA ALA A 100 -4.57 1.74 -14.11
C ALA A 100 -4.29 2.43 -12.79
N THR A 101 -5.00 3.51 -12.45
CA THR A 101 -4.78 4.25 -11.21
C THR A 101 -6.06 4.49 -10.44
N ALA A 102 -5.95 4.41 -9.11
CA ALA A 102 -7.00 4.79 -8.16
C ALA A 102 -6.39 5.72 -7.11
N SER A 103 -7.01 6.86 -6.84
CA SER A 103 -6.51 7.86 -5.90
C SER A 103 -7.50 8.06 -4.75
N PHE A 104 -6.99 8.01 -3.52
CA PHE A 104 -7.71 8.33 -2.30
C PHE A 104 -7.34 9.75 -1.85
N GLY A 105 -8.33 10.64 -1.79
CA GLY A 105 -8.16 12.04 -1.38
C GLY A 105 -7.97 12.14 0.14
N LEU A 106 -6.82 12.61 0.57
CA LEU A 106 -6.48 12.87 1.96
C LEU A 106 -5.34 13.89 2.00
N PRO A 107 -5.50 15.06 2.62
CA PRO A 107 -4.41 16.00 2.81
C PRO A 107 -3.49 15.55 3.95
N TYR A 108 -2.17 15.57 3.70
CA TYR A 108 -1.13 15.26 4.70
C TYR A 108 0.21 15.87 4.25
N GLN A 109 1.20 15.84 5.13
CA GLN A 109 2.58 16.26 4.80
C GLN A 109 3.55 15.09 4.99
N ASP A 110 3.79 14.70 6.24
CA ASP A 110 4.61 13.56 6.60
C ASP A 110 3.69 12.37 6.92
N ALA A 111 4.00 11.20 6.40
CA ALA A 111 3.10 10.06 6.57
C ALA A 111 3.81 8.71 6.54
N VAL A 112 3.17 7.72 7.15
CA VAL A 112 3.36 6.31 6.89
C VAL A 112 2.16 5.80 6.13
N ILE A 113 2.37 5.29 4.93
CA ILE A 113 1.33 4.71 4.08
C ILE A 113 1.62 3.21 3.96
N GLN A 114 0.68 2.40 4.41
CA GLN A 114 0.77 0.94 4.34
C GLN A 114 -0.39 0.40 3.52
N VAL A 115 -0.11 -0.54 2.64
CA VAL A 115 -1.13 -1.26 1.89
C VAL A 115 -0.68 -2.69 1.66
N GLU A 116 -1.61 -3.62 1.70
CA GLU A 116 -1.36 -4.98 1.23
C GLU A 116 -1.67 -5.05 -0.27
N PHE A 117 -0.81 -5.77 -1.00
CA PHE A 117 -1.00 -5.98 -2.43
C PHE A 117 -0.63 -7.41 -2.84
N ARG A 118 -1.20 -7.82 -3.96
CA ARG A 118 -0.92 -9.09 -4.63
C ARG A 118 -0.77 -8.81 -6.13
N LEU A 119 0.33 -9.23 -6.72
CA LEU A 119 0.47 -9.27 -8.19
C LEU A 119 -0.19 -10.55 -8.67
N ASN A 120 -1.24 -10.43 -9.47
CA ASN A 120 -2.02 -11.57 -9.89
C ASN A 120 -1.31 -12.32 -11.03
N ASP A 121 -1.48 -13.65 -11.06
CA ASP A 121 -0.86 -14.52 -12.05
C ASP A 121 -1.74 -14.61 -13.30
N VAL A 122 -1.67 -13.59 -14.13
CA VAL A 122 -2.37 -13.52 -15.43
C VAL A 122 -1.36 -13.38 -16.57
N PRO A 123 -1.68 -13.74 -17.81
CA PRO A 123 -0.79 -13.54 -18.95
C PRO A 123 -0.38 -12.09 -19.15
N LEU A 124 0.85 -11.84 -19.59
CA LEU A 124 1.34 -10.49 -19.88
C LEU A 124 0.73 -9.86 -21.13
N GLU A 125 0.23 -10.67 -22.06
CA GLU A 125 -0.42 -10.24 -23.31
C GLU A 125 0.39 -9.19 -24.10
N GLY A 126 1.69 -9.40 -24.23
CA GLY A 126 2.61 -8.50 -24.94
C GLY A 126 3.18 -7.34 -24.09
N ARG A 127 2.75 -7.18 -22.86
CA ARG A 127 3.35 -6.20 -21.93
C ARG A 127 4.71 -6.68 -21.42
N LYS A 128 5.58 -5.72 -21.10
CA LYS A 128 6.96 -6.04 -20.70
C LYS A 128 7.09 -6.52 -19.25
N TYR A 129 6.21 -6.02 -18.36
CA TYR A 129 6.32 -6.31 -16.92
C TYR A 129 5.01 -6.03 -16.18
N ARG A 130 4.85 -6.69 -15.05
CA ARG A 130 3.82 -6.36 -14.06
C ARG A 130 4.36 -5.34 -13.10
N SER A 131 3.49 -4.51 -12.56
CA SER A 131 3.89 -3.57 -11.54
C SER A 131 2.74 -3.16 -10.62
N VAL A 132 3.07 -2.78 -9.41
CA VAL A 132 2.24 -1.96 -8.54
C VAL A 132 3.02 -0.76 -8.08
N PHE A 133 2.33 0.33 -7.81
CA PHE A 133 2.94 1.47 -7.16
C PHE A 133 1.98 2.13 -6.17
N VAL A 134 2.59 2.76 -5.17
CA VAL A 134 1.94 3.65 -4.23
C VAL A 134 2.57 5.01 -4.40
N LYS A 135 1.77 6.04 -4.62
CA LYS A 135 2.24 7.41 -4.79
C LYS A 135 1.58 8.33 -3.79
N ALA A 136 2.38 9.23 -3.23
CA ALA A 136 1.91 10.40 -2.54
C ALA A 136 1.89 11.55 -3.55
N THR A 137 0.73 12.19 -3.74
CA THR A 137 0.56 13.21 -4.78
C THR A 137 0.02 14.50 -4.21
N ASP A 138 0.38 15.62 -4.83
CA ASP A 138 -0.31 16.89 -4.64
C ASP A 138 -1.15 17.24 -5.88
N GLU A 139 -1.95 18.33 -5.78
CA GLU A 139 -2.80 18.79 -6.86
C GLU A 139 -2.02 19.48 -8.00
N LYS A 140 -0.75 19.81 -7.76
CA LYS A 140 0.07 20.66 -8.63
C LYS A 140 1.22 19.92 -9.32
N ASP A 141 1.03 18.66 -9.65
CA ASP A 141 2.00 17.90 -10.45
C ASP A 141 3.20 17.29 -9.70
N TYR A 142 3.19 17.26 -8.38
CA TYR A 142 4.24 16.61 -7.61
C TYR A 142 3.87 15.19 -7.28
N VAL A 143 4.71 14.26 -7.68
CA VAL A 143 4.50 12.85 -7.45
C VAL A 143 5.65 12.29 -6.65
N THR A 144 5.35 11.81 -5.48
CA THR A 144 6.27 11.02 -4.68
C THR A 144 5.89 9.56 -4.86
N ALA A 145 6.78 8.74 -5.39
CA ALA A 145 6.41 7.42 -5.80
C ALA A 145 7.25 6.35 -5.13
N PHE A 146 6.58 5.32 -4.76
CA PHE A 146 7.11 4.00 -4.51
C PHE A 146 6.63 3.07 -5.63
N PHE A 147 7.52 2.26 -6.19
CA PHE A 147 7.23 1.41 -7.31
C PHE A 147 7.82 0.02 -7.14
N ILE A 148 7.01 -1.01 -7.37
CA ILE A 148 7.46 -2.39 -7.48
C ILE A 148 7.20 -2.86 -8.89
N GLY A 149 8.26 -3.23 -9.60
CA GLY A 149 8.15 -3.80 -10.93
C GLY A 149 8.69 -5.22 -10.95
N LEU A 150 8.08 -6.07 -11.76
CA LEU A 150 8.48 -7.47 -11.94
C LEU A 150 9.22 -7.77 -13.23
N ALA A 151 9.66 -6.78 -13.99
CA ALA A 151 10.72 -7.06 -14.97
C ALA A 151 12.05 -6.94 -14.24
N GLY A 152 12.58 -8.07 -13.81
CA GLY A 152 13.79 -8.09 -13.00
C GLY A 152 13.59 -7.76 -11.53
N SER A 153 12.33 -7.73 -11.06
CA SER A 153 11.97 -7.68 -9.63
C SER A 153 12.73 -6.64 -8.81
N ASN A 154 12.47 -5.37 -9.06
CA ASN A 154 13.08 -4.28 -8.30
C ASN A 154 12.07 -3.59 -7.39
N LEU A 155 12.42 -3.44 -6.12
CA LEU A 155 11.82 -2.44 -5.26
C LEU A 155 12.51 -1.11 -5.56
N VAL A 156 11.74 -0.14 -6.02
CA VAL A 156 12.27 1.15 -6.44
C VAL A 156 11.60 2.25 -5.63
N ALA A 157 12.41 3.08 -4.96
CA ALA A 157 11.95 4.37 -4.46
C ALA A 157 12.29 5.43 -5.51
N TYR A 158 11.29 6.18 -5.95
CA TYR A 158 11.51 7.35 -6.81
C TYR A 158 11.70 8.60 -5.96
N SER A 159 12.61 9.45 -6.36
CA SER A 159 12.78 10.73 -5.71
C SER A 159 11.55 11.61 -5.88
N ALA A 160 11.24 12.04 -7.07
CA ALA A 160 10.01 12.78 -7.39
C ALA A 160 9.81 12.86 -8.89
N GLU A 161 8.56 12.99 -9.31
CA GLU A 161 8.21 13.35 -10.67
C GLU A 161 7.50 14.71 -10.64
N ARG A 162 7.96 15.64 -11.43
CA ARG A 162 7.31 16.94 -11.64
C ARG A 162 6.91 17.07 -13.10
N ILE A 163 5.68 17.52 -13.36
CA ILE A 163 5.30 17.93 -14.71
C ILE A 163 5.83 19.35 -14.93
N ASN A 164 6.73 19.49 -15.88
CA ASN A 164 7.21 20.80 -16.27
C ASN A 164 6.09 21.54 -17.00
N PRO A 165 5.60 22.70 -16.49
CA PRO A 165 4.46 23.40 -17.08
C PRO A 165 4.75 23.93 -18.48
N ALA A 166 6.02 24.18 -18.82
CA ALA A 166 6.40 24.76 -20.11
C ALA A 166 6.31 23.75 -21.27
N ASN A 167 6.67 22.48 -21.03
CA ASN A 167 6.74 21.47 -22.10
C ASN A 167 5.87 20.24 -21.84
N LYS A 168 5.15 20.19 -20.71
CA LYS A 168 4.35 19.03 -20.28
C LYS A 168 5.13 17.73 -20.12
N GLN A 169 6.46 17.78 -20.13
CA GLN A 169 7.30 16.63 -19.86
C GLN A 169 7.46 16.41 -18.36
N ARG A 170 7.71 15.17 -17.98
CA ARG A 170 8.01 14.83 -16.59
C ARG A 170 9.49 14.86 -16.37
N ASP A 171 9.91 15.74 -15.48
CA ASP A 171 11.26 15.72 -14.94
C ASP A 171 11.34 14.53 -13.96
N LYS A 172 12.13 13.55 -14.30
CA LYS A 172 12.33 12.34 -13.49
C LYS A 172 13.77 12.25 -13.07
N GLU A 173 13.98 12.06 -11.78
CA GLU A 173 15.27 11.60 -11.33
C GLU A 173 15.39 10.08 -11.54
N PRO A 174 16.63 9.58 -11.74
CA PRO A 174 16.86 8.15 -11.88
C PRO A 174 16.31 7.40 -10.66
N PRO A 175 15.56 6.31 -10.87
CA PRO A 175 15.03 5.53 -9.77
C PRO A 175 16.15 4.88 -8.97
N VAL A 176 16.04 4.94 -7.65
CA VAL A 176 16.94 4.23 -6.75
C VAL A 176 16.22 2.98 -6.27
N GLY A 177 16.80 1.81 -6.52
CA GLY A 177 16.13 0.55 -6.21
C GLY A 177 17.07 -0.56 -5.74
N VAL A 178 16.47 -1.60 -5.21
CA VAL A 178 17.14 -2.87 -4.86
C VAL A 178 16.41 -4.03 -5.52
N PRO A 179 17.12 -5.09 -5.92
CA PRO A 179 16.48 -6.30 -6.43
C PRO A 179 15.52 -6.90 -5.40
N GLN A 180 14.32 -7.27 -5.85
CA GLN A 180 13.28 -7.84 -5.04
C GLN A 180 12.61 -8.98 -5.80
N SER A 181 12.55 -10.17 -5.19
CA SER A 181 11.84 -11.30 -5.75
C SER A 181 10.49 -11.44 -5.06
N LEU A 182 9.42 -11.30 -5.84
CA LEU A 182 8.05 -11.50 -5.39
C LEU A 182 7.43 -12.68 -6.14
N LYS A 183 6.64 -13.49 -5.44
CA LYS A 183 5.86 -14.57 -6.06
C LYS A 183 4.52 -14.02 -6.52
N LEU A 184 4.09 -14.38 -7.72
CA LEU A 184 2.74 -14.08 -8.19
C LEU A 184 1.72 -14.79 -7.32
N GLY A 185 0.56 -14.20 -7.13
CA GLY A 185 -0.51 -14.72 -6.30
C GLY A 185 -0.29 -14.61 -4.78
N ALA A 186 0.89 -14.22 -4.31
CA ALA A 186 1.16 -14.02 -2.89
C ALA A 186 0.87 -12.59 -2.44
N TRP A 187 0.36 -12.44 -1.21
CA TRP A 187 0.14 -11.15 -0.58
C TRP A 187 1.42 -10.61 0.06
N TYR A 188 1.67 -9.34 -0.12
CA TYR A 188 2.79 -8.58 0.46
C TYR A 188 2.30 -7.28 1.07
N VAL A 189 3.00 -6.82 2.10
CA VAL A 189 2.79 -5.49 2.66
C VAL A 189 3.81 -4.52 2.08
N ALA A 190 3.33 -3.42 1.53
CA ALA A 190 4.14 -2.26 1.15
C ALA A 190 4.00 -1.17 2.20
N VAL A 191 5.12 -0.58 2.60
CA VAL A 191 5.17 0.59 3.49
C VAL A 191 5.94 1.68 2.78
N LEU A 192 5.30 2.84 2.61
CA LEU A 192 5.93 4.08 2.15
C LEU A 192 5.96 5.07 3.31
N GLU A 193 7.15 5.47 3.70
CA GLU A 193 7.39 6.49 4.73
C GLU A 193 7.89 7.76 4.06
N ILE A 194 7.32 8.90 4.43
CA ILE A 194 7.71 10.22 3.93
C ILE A 194 7.83 11.14 5.13
N ARG A 195 8.98 11.81 5.24
CA ARG A 195 9.19 12.83 6.25
C ARG A 195 10.20 13.88 5.81
N GLY A 196 9.79 15.14 5.84
CA GLY A 196 10.60 16.22 5.32
C GLY A 196 11.04 15.94 3.88
N GLN A 197 12.32 15.93 3.61
CA GLN A 197 12.87 15.68 2.26
C GLN A 197 13.23 14.22 2.01
N GLU A 198 12.85 13.29 2.88
CA GLU A 198 13.26 11.89 2.80
C GLU A 198 12.06 10.97 2.60
N ALA A 199 12.29 9.86 1.91
CA ALA A 199 11.34 8.77 1.77
C ALA A 199 12.03 7.42 1.92
N VAL A 200 11.30 6.46 2.50
CA VAL A 200 11.67 5.06 2.59
C VAL A 200 10.55 4.21 2.04
N ALA A 201 10.89 3.27 1.18
CA ALA A 201 9.97 2.26 0.70
C ALA A 201 10.41 0.88 1.19
N THR A 202 9.50 0.12 1.76
CA THR A 202 9.77 -1.23 2.32
C THR A 202 8.76 -2.23 1.79
N VAL A 203 9.25 -3.37 1.31
CA VAL A 203 8.44 -4.52 0.91
C VAL A 203 9.20 -5.82 1.20
N ALA A 204 8.53 -6.79 1.79
CA ALA A 204 9.08 -8.13 2.05
C ALA A 204 10.48 -8.10 2.67
N GLY A 205 10.66 -7.27 3.69
CA GLY A 205 11.91 -7.15 4.46
C GLY A 205 13.04 -6.40 3.76
N LYS A 206 12.83 -5.87 2.54
CA LYS A 206 13.80 -5.00 1.86
C LYS A 206 13.34 -3.57 1.85
N SER A 207 14.29 -2.65 2.03
CA SER A 207 14.02 -1.21 2.06
C SER A 207 14.93 -0.45 1.11
N THR A 208 14.39 0.63 0.54
CA THR A 208 15.15 1.63 -0.20
C THR A 208 14.89 3.00 0.37
N THR A 209 15.85 3.90 0.26
CA THR A 209 15.68 5.30 0.68
C THR A 209 16.16 6.25 -0.39
N THR A 210 15.53 7.40 -0.45
CA THR A 210 15.89 8.51 -1.33
C THR A 210 15.52 9.83 -0.68
N SER A 211 16.07 10.94 -1.19
CA SER A 211 15.75 12.26 -0.71
C SER A 211 15.51 13.22 -1.87
N HIS A 212 14.52 14.11 -1.72
CA HIS A 212 14.24 15.16 -2.68
C HIS A 212 13.44 16.30 -2.03
N PRO A 213 13.68 17.58 -2.36
CA PRO A 213 12.93 18.70 -1.78
C PRO A 213 11.41 18.63 -1.94
N LEU A 214 10.92 17.99 -3.01
CA LEU A 214 9.50 17.84 -3.26
C LEU A 214 8.79 16.93 -2.23
N PHE A 215 9.51 16.07 -1.51
CA PHE A 215 8.91 15.25 -0.45
C PHE A 215 8.40 16.11 0.72
N ALA A 216 9.01 17.27 0.96
CA ALA A 216 8.58 18.20 2.00
C ALA A 216 7.30 18.99 1.63
N LYS A 217 6.79 18.87 0.40
CA LYS A 217 5.55 19.55 -0.01
C LYS A 217 4.33 18.85 0.59
N PRO A 218 3.25 19.59 0.92
CA PRO A 218 1.96 19.00 1.26
C PRO A 218 1.45 18.08 0.16
N LYS A 219 0.82 16.99 0.53
CA LYS A 219 0.19 16.02 -0.37
C LYS A 219 -1.32 16.07 -0.19
N GLN A 220 -2.06 15.74 -1.25
CA GLN A 220 -3.52 15.79 -1.27
C GLN A 220 -4.15 14.42 -1.47
N SER A 221 -3.35 13.42 -1.84
CA SER A 221 -3.87 12.07 -2.05
C SER A 221 -2.80 10.98 -2.00
N VAL A 222 -3.27 9.77 -1.77
CA VAL A 222 -2.53 8.53 -2.03
C VAL A 222 -3.08 7.90 -3.30
N MET A 223 -2.21 7.52 -4.22
CA MET A 223 -2.57 6.86 -5.46
C MET A 223 -2.02 5.43 -5.48
N LEU A 224 -2.90 4.48 -5.76
CA LEU A 224 -2.54 3.11 -6.11
C LEU A 224 -2.51 2.98 -7.62
N GLY A 225 -1.56 2.23 -8.14
CA GLY A 225 -1.45 1.98 -9.57
C GLY A 225 -1.05 0.56 -9.89
N VAL A 226 -1.55 0.08 -11.03
CA VAL A 226 -1.38 -1.28 -11.51
C VAL A 226 -0.95 -1.29 -12.96
N GLY A 227 0.20 -1.91 -13.24
CA GLY A 227 0.58 -2.33 -14.58
C GLY A 227 0.32 -3.82 -14.71
N VAL A 228 -0.56 -4.19 -15.64
CA VAL A 228 -1.14 -5.49 -15.93
C VAL A 228 -2.29 -5.83 -14.99
N ASP A 229 -2.04 -6.41 -13.83
CA ASP A 229 -3.11 -6.90 -12.95
C ASP A 229 -2.59 -7.06 -11.50
N ALA A 230 -3.32 -6.49 -10.54
CA ALA A 230 -3.01 -6.59 -9.12
C ALA A 230 -4.24 -6.36 -8.24
N SER A 231 -4.15 -6.85 -7.01
CA SER A 231 -5.18 -6.66 -5.98
C SER A 231 -4.60 -5.95 -4.77
N PHE A 232 -5.42 -5.16 -4.08
CA PHE A 232 -5.06 -4.43 -2.86
C PHE A 232 -6.08 -4.68 -1.76
N ARG A 233 -5.63 -4.55 -0.50
CA ARG A 233 -6.47 -4.52 0.69
C ARG A 233 -5.77 -3.77 1.82
N ASN A 234 -6.50 -3.42 2.88
CA ASN A 234 -5.95 -2.88 4.12
C ASN A 234 -5.04 -1.65 3.91
N LEU A 235 -5.55 -0.62 3.20
CA LEU A 235 -4.85 0.66 3.13
C LEU A 235 -4.98 1.40 4.46
N ARG A 236 -3.85 1.73 5.08
CA ARG A 236 -3.78 2.51 6.32
C ARG A 236 -2.78 3.63 6.16
N ILE A 237 -3.11 4.79 6.70
CA ILE A 237 -2.30 5.99 6.63
C ILE A 237 -2.20 6.60 8.02
N TRP A 238 -0.98 6.84 8.47
CA TRP A 238 -0.70 7.51 9.73
C TRP A 238 0.09 8.79 9.48
N GLU A 239 -0.01 9.71 10.41
CA GLU A 239 0.94 10.82 10.53
C GLU A 239 2.35 10.26 10.77
N GLY A 240 3.34 10.81 10.05
CA GLY A 240 4.73 10.42 10.17
C GLY A 240 5.44 11.24 11.24
N MET A 241 5.66 10.69 12.42
CA MET A 241 6.42 11.36 13.48
C MET A 241 7.92 11.11 13.32
N ALA A 242 8.76 11.98 13.91
CA ALA A 242 10.22 11.81 13.91
C ALA A 242 10.62 10.48 14.56
N ASN A 243 11.45 9.71 13.89
CA ASN A 243 12.11 8.56 14.47
C ASN A 243 13.54 8.93 14.88
N PRO A 244 13.88 8.97 16.17
CA PRO A 244 15.24 9.32 16.62
C PRO A 244 16.30 8.33 16.14
N GLU A 245 15.92 7.08 15.86
CA GLU A 245 16.82 6.05 15.34
C GLU A 245 17.04 6.15 13.80
N TRP A 246 16.42 7.10 13.14
CA TRP A 246 16.51 7.24 11.69
C TRP A 246 17.94 7.30 11.15
N PRO A 247 18.89 8.06 11.75
CA PRO A 247 20.27 8.10 11.24
C PRO A 247 20.90 6.72 11.15
N LYS A 248 20.72 5.87 12.17
CA LYS A 248 21.21 4.50 12.21
C LYS A 248 20.52 3.60 11.18
N HIS A 249 19.20 3.71 11.06
CA HIS A 249 18.44 2.97 10.06
C HIS A 249 18.84 3.36 8.64
N LYS A 250 19.05 4.65 8.40
CA LYS A 250 19.48 5.17 7.10
C LYS A 250 20.82 4.58 6.67
N GLU A 251 21.81 4.55 7.56
CA GLU A 251 23.11 3.93 7.29
C GLU A 251 22.96 2.46 6.90
N ALA A 252 22.18 1.70 7.66
CA ALA A 252 21.93 0.28 7.39
C ALA A 252 21.25 0.05 6.04
N ILE A 253 20.23 0.85 5.70
CA ILE A 253 19.52 0.77 4.41
C ILE A 253 20.47 1.11 3.27
N LEU A 254 21.24 2.19 3.36
CA LEU A 254 22.19 2.60 2.33
C LEU A 254 23.28 1.54 2.13
N ALA A 255 23.78 0.92 3.19
CA ALA A 255 24.74 -0.18 3.10
C ALA A 255 24.14 -1.39 2.37
N ALA A 256 22.89 -1.77 2.70
CA ALA A 256 22.17 -2.86 2.02
C ALA A 256 21.94 -2.55 0.53
N MET A 257 21.53 -1.32 0.19
CA MET A 257 21.36 -0.87 -1.18
C MET A 257 22.66 -0.91 -1.99
N LYS A 258 23.79 -0.56 -1.38
CA LYS A 258 25.12 -0.63 -2.01
C LYS A 258 25.54 -2.07 -2.25
N SER A 259 25.28 -2.96 -1.34
CA SER A 259 25.62 -4.38 -1.45
C SER A 259 24.76 -5.09 -2.52
N ALA A 260 23.52 -4.69 -2.70
CA ALA A 260 22.61 -5.26 -3.68
C ALA A 260 22.93 -4.86 -5.15
N LYS A 261 23.82 -3.89 -5.39
CA LYS A 261 24.27 -3.45 -6.72
C LYS A 261 25.52 -4.17 -7.21
N LYS A 262 26.14 -4.99 -6.36
CA LYS A 262 27.30 -5.84 -6.69
C LYS A 262 26.84 -7.23 -7.11
#